data_1df4fa74cd44906a85bb39c5f8606c69
#
_entry.id   1df4fa74cd44906a85bb39c5f8606c69
#
_cell.length_a   1.000
_cell.length_b   1.000
_cell.length_c   1.000
_cell.angle_alpha   90.00
_cell.angle_beta   90.00
_cell.angle_gamma   90.00
#
_symmetry.space_group_name_H-M   'P 1'
#
loop_
_entity.id
_entity.type
_entity.pdbx_description
1 polymer ?
#
loop_
_entity_poly.entity_id
_entity_poly.type
_entity_poly.pdbx_seq_one_letter_code
_entity_poly.pdbx_strand_id
1 'polypeptide(L)'
;MANYSTTANVILSVNGKQAQQVLSNLQKDAQRLERQLAKAASAGDKATMKKLQRELTSTNKLIQQMQGSAASAENVLNRLDKATPKELQRTLKTLQSQLNGIERGSKAWDNHTAKIRAVKAEINKLTASLATQKTMWDKLNIWLNNCQTALLGIGAAVAGLVMAGRKAVNAFAEMDEQLANTRKYTGMAADDVLRLNDAFLKMDTRTPRDKLNELAQEAGRLGLNTLESVQGYVEAADIINVALVDLGAGATQTIAKLTNIFGVQQMLGVKDSMLAVGSTVNVLSQNCTASKPYLVEFAQRMAGIGSQAGLTIPQILAFGAVLDANGQKVEMSATAIQKVIMNLANKNHEFAATLGLDAELLNSTLKRSAKEGLLMFLQALHDIGETSNYAKAT
;
A
#
# COMPACT_ATOMS: atom_id res chain seq x y z
N MET A 1 34.06 -22.11 42.52
CA MET A 1 35.06 -22.16 41.42
C MET A 1 34.35 -22.60 40.18
N ALA A 2 33.99 -21.69 39.31
CA ALA A 2 33.37 -21.99 38.05
C ALA A 2 34.44 -21.87 36.94
N ASN A 3 34.80 -23.00 36.34
CA ASN A 3 35.72 -23.09 35.22
C ASN A 3 35.09 -22.47 33.98
N TYR A 4 35.57 -21.30 33.57
CA TYR A 4 35.31 -20.74 32.25
C TYR A 4 36.53 -20.96 31.34
N SER A 5 36.74 -22.16 30.88
CA SER A 5 37.59 -22.40 29.74
C SER A 5 36.72 -22.97 28.60
N THR A 6 36.19 -22.10 27.80
CA THR A 6 35.63 -22.49 26.50
C THR A 6 36.36 -21.70 25.43
N THR A 7 37.56 -22.15 25.15
CA THR A 7 38.26 -21.76 23.92
C THR A 7 37.60 -22.56 22.78
N ALA A 8 36.54 -22.04 22.24
CA ALA A 8 35.99 -22.57 21.02
C ALA A 8 36.94 -22.20 19.87
N ASN A 9 37.77 -23.15 19.45
CA ASN A 9 38.48 -23.09 18.19
C ASN A 9 37.48 -23.23 17.05
N VAL A 10 36.80 -22.14 16.71
CA VAL A 10 36.06 -22.04 15.48
C VAL A 10 37.04 -21.60 14.41
N ILE A 11 37.50 -22.56 13.59
CA ILE A 11 38.23 -22.30 12.34
C ILE A 11 37.26 -21.60 11.41
N LEU A 12 37.27 -20.28 11.40
CA LEU A 12 36.52 -19.49 10.43
C LEU A 12 37.40 -19.21 9.24
N SER A 13 36.98 -19.67 8.09
CA SER A 13 37.49 -19.22 6.79
C SER A 13 37.01 -17.77 6.55
N VAL A 14 37.47 -16.83 7.33
CA VAL A 14 37.37 -15.41 7.01
C VAL A 14 38.39 -15.18 5.91
N ASN A 15 37.95 -15.23 4.66
CA ASN A 15 38.81 -15.08 3.49
C ASN A 15 39.24 -13.62 3.35
N GLY A 16 40.36 -13.26 3.92
CA GLY A 16 41.03 -11.98 3.81
C GLY A 16 42.02 -11.79 4.95
N LYS A 17 43.32 -11.65 4.65
CA LYS A 17 44.36 -11.46 5.67
C LYS A 17 44.05 -10.33 6.67
N GLN A 18 43.47 -9.22 6.20
CA GLN A 18 43.09 -8.09 7.07
C GLN A 18 41.89 -8.39 7.96
N ALA A 19 40.86 -9.06 7.44
CA ALA A 19 39.70 -9.44 8.24
C ALA A 19 40.06 -10.52 9.27
N GLN A 20 40.93 -11.46 8.93
CA GLN A 20 41.53 -12.43 9.85
C GLN A 20 42.40 -11.72 10.89
N GLN A 21 43.15 -10.68 10.49
CA GLN A 21 44.01 -9.89 11.37
C GLN A 21 43.19 -9.05 12.34
N VAL A 22 42.09 -8.42 11.86
CA VAL A 22 41.15 -7.68 12.72
C VAL A 22 40.47 -8.62 13.73
N LEU A 23 40.00 -9.78 13.27
CA LEU A 23 39.39 -10.78 14.16
C LEU A 23 40.41 -11.30 15.19
N SER A 24 41.64 -11.60 14.76
CA SER A 24 42.73 -11.99 15.65
C SER A 24 43.07 -10.91 16.66
N ASN A 25 43.10 -9.63 16.24
CA ASN A 25 43.32 -8.51 17.13
C ASN A 25 42.20 -8.35 18.16
N LEU A 26 40.92 -8.45 17.70
CA LEU A 26 39.76 -8.41 18.61
C LEU A 26 39.78 -9.56 19.62
N GLN A 27 40.20 -10.76 19.20
CA GLN A 27 40.36 -11.91 20.10
C GLN A 27 41.47 -11.68 21.14
N LYS A 28 42.61 -11.10 20.71
CA LYS A 28 43.72 -10.72 21.62
C LYS A 28 43.28 -9.64 22.61
N ASP A 29 42.51 -8.65 22.14
CA ASP A 29 41.95 -7.60 23.00
C ASP A 29 40.96 -8.18 24.01
N ALA A 30 40.07 -9.09 23.58
CA ALA A 30 39.17 -9.78 24.49
C ALA A 30 39.95 -10.54 25.58
N GLN A 31 40.98 -11.30 25.21
CA GLN A 31 41.85 -12.01 26.18
C GLN A 31 42.59 -11.07 27.11
N ARG A 32 43.05 -9.89 26.62
CA ARG A 32 43.67 -8.87 27.45
C ARG A 32 42.67 -8.29 28.46
N LEU A 33 41.47 -7.99 28.02
CA LEU A 33 40.39 -7.47 28.86
C LEU A 33 40.00 -8.50 29.95
N GLU A 34 39.94 -9.79 29.61
CA GLU A 34 39.69 -10.87 30.57
C GLU A 34 40.77 -10.95 31.67
N ARG A 35 42.05 -10.84 31.27
CA ARG A 35 43.18 -10.83 32.23
C ARG A 35 43.13 -9.58 33.14
N GLN A 36 42.80 -8.43 32.58
CA GLN A 36 42.63 -7.18 33.35
C GLN A 36 41.43 -7.27 34.29
N LEU A 37 40.32 -7.87 33.85
CA LEU A 37 39.13 -8.12 34.67
C LEU A 37 39.45 -9.03 35.86
N ALA A 38 40.22 -10.12 35.62
CA ALA A 38 40.68 -11.02 36.70
C ALA A 38 41.58 -10.30 37.73
N LYS A 39 42.48 -9.42 37.26
CA LYS A 39 43.30 -8.58 38.16
C LYS A 39 42.49 -7.57 38.97
N ALA A 40 41.50 -6.91 38.35
CA ALA A 40 40.61 -5.97 39.02
C ALA A 40 39.71 -6.71 40.05
N ALA A 41 39.30 -7.93 39.75
CA ALA A 41 38.53 -8.78 40.65
C ALA A 41 39.34 -9.17 41.89
N SER A 42 40.60 -9.54 41.71
CA SER A 42 41.51 -9.87 42.85
C SER A 42 41.85 -8.64 43.69
N ALA A 43 41.82 -7.44 43.09
CA ALA A 43 42.06 -6.17 43.79
C ALA A 43 40.79 -5.57 44.45
N GLY A 44 39.63 -6.17 44.24
CA GLY A 44 38.34 -5.68 44.77
C GLY A 44 37.81 -4.37 44.14
N ASP A 45 38.39 -3.92 43.03
CA ASP A 45 38.00 -2.67 42.35
C ASP A 45 36.74 -2.86 41.49
N LYS A 46 35.58 -2.63 42.13
CA LYS A 46 34.26 -2.77 41.51
C LYS A 46 34.02 -1.81 40.35
N ALA A 47 34.60 -0.61 40.36
CA ALA A 47 34.41 0.40 39.32
C ALA A 47 35.14 -0.02 38.03
N THR A 48 36.40 -0.41 38.14
CA THR A 48 37.21 -0.92 37.02
C THR A 48 36.64 -2.23 36.48
N MET A 49 36.18 -3.14 37.35
CA MET A 49 35.48 -4.35 36.90
C MET A 49 34.29 -4.07 36.02
N LYS A 50 33.40 -3.14 36.43
CA LYS A 50 32.19 -2.78 35.66
C LYS A 50 32.53 -2.17 34.29
N LYS A 51 33.61 -1.37 34.22
CA LYS A 51 34.10 -0.78 32.95
C LYS A 51 34.64 -1.86 32.01
N LEU A 52 35.56 -2.69 32.51
CA LEU A 52 36.18 -3.77 31.74
C LEU A 52 35.16 -4.82 31.26
N GLN A 53 34.14 -5.09 32.05
CA GLN A 53 33.05 -6.01 31.68
C GLN A 53 32.19 -5.48 30.55
N ARG A 54 31.94 -4.16 30.49
CA ARG A 54 31.25 -3.52 29.36
C ARG A 54 32.10 -3.55 28.09
N GLU A 55 33.40 -3.26 28.19
CA GLU A 55 34.32 -3.30 27.07
C GLU A 55 34.46 -4.74 26.51
N LEU A 56 34.59 -5.74 27.37
CA LEU A 56 34.64 -7.14 26.99
C LEU A 56 33.33 -7.59 26.29
N THR A 57 32.19 -7.20 26.85
CA THR A 57 30.88 -7.51 26.23
C THR A 57 30.74 -6.90 24.83
N SER A 58 31.17 -5.64 24.63
CA SER A 58 31.15 -4.98 23.34
C SER A 58 32.13 -5.63 22.35
N THR A 59 33.31 -6.02 22.76
CA THR A 59 34.31 -6.70 21.95
C THR A 59 33.81 -8.11 21.52
N ASN A 60 33.25 -8.86 22.44
CA ASN A 60 32.67 -10.18 22.14
C ASN A 60 31.47 -10.08 21.19
N LYS A 61 30.64 -9.04 21.31
CA LYS A 61 29.55 -8.78 20.40
C LYS A 61 30.06 -8.49 18.97
N LEU A 62 31.13 -7.72 18.83
CA LEU A 62 31.77 -7.48 17.53
C LEU A 62 32.36 -8.76 16.94
N ILE A 63 33.00 -9.59 17.72
CA ILE A 63 33.53 -10.90 17.33
C ILE A 63 32.37 -11.77 16.82
N GLN A 64 31.28 -11.90 17.55
CA GLN A 64 30.11 -12.67 17.14
C GLN A 64 29.44 -12.13 15.87
N GLN A 65 29.35 -10.81 15.72
CA GLN A 65 28.79 -10.20 14.50
C GLN A 65 29.65 -10.48 13.28
N MET A 66 30.98 -10.39 13.39
CA MET A 66 31.89 -10.73 12.31
C MET A 66 31.83 -12.22 11.94
N GLN A 67 31.75 -13.09 12.93
CA GLN A 67 31.64 -14.54 12.77
C GLN A 67 30.29 -14.94 12.16
N GLY A 68 29.18 -14.40 12.69
CA GLY A 68 27.84 -14.71 12.20
C GLY A 68 27.59 -14.25 10.78
N SER A 69 28.12 -13.11 10.38
CA SER A 69 27.95 -12.59 9.02
C SER A 69 28.73 -13.40 7.99
N ALA A 70 29.94 -13.88 8.32
CA ALA A 70 30.76 -14.73 7.45
C ALA A 70 30.14 -16.13 7.27
N ALA A 71 29.70 -16.77 8.35
CA ALA A 71 29.03 -18.07 8.31
C ALA A 71 27.68 -18.00 7.55
N SER A 72 26.95 -16.93 7.75
CA SER A 72 25.69 -16.69 7.01
C SER A 72 25.92 -16.54 5.50
N ALA A 73 26.94 -15.79 5.10
CA ALA A 73 27.30 -15.62 3.69
C ALA A 73 27.74 -16.93 3.04
N GLU A 74 28.48 -17.76 3.72
CA GLU A 74 28.96 -19.05 3.21
C GLU A 74 27.82 -20.07 3.07
N ASN A 75 26.88 -20.09 4.02
CA ASN A 75 25.67 -20.90 3.92
C ASN A 75 24.80 -20.48 2.71
N VAL A 76 24.71 -19.21 2.40
CA VAL A 76 23.99 -18.71 1.22
C VAL A 76 24.73 -19.06 -0.06
N LEU A 77 26.07 -18.98 -0.08
CA LEU A 77 26.88 -19.38 -1.25
C LEU A 77 26.73 -20.87 -1.60
N ASN A 78 26.49 -21.73 -0.61
CA ASN A 78 26.28 -23.17 -0.82
C ASN A 78 24.87 -23.54 -1.31
N ARG A 79 23.92 -22.59 -1.30
CA ARG A 79 22.53 -22.80 -1.74
C ARG A 79 21.99 -21.61 -2.54
N LEU A 80 22.81 -21.07 -3.44
CA LEU A 80 22.49 -19.86 -4.21
C LEU A 80 21.15 -19.94 -4.95
N ASP A 81 20.85 -21.13 -5.51
CA ASP A 81 19.62 -21.42 -6.24
C ASP A 81 18.34 -21.41 -5.39
N LYS A 82 18.48 -21.53 -4.07
CA LYS A 82 17.38 -21.52 -3.09
C LYS A 82 17.38 -20.29 -2.17
N ALA A 83 18.32 -19.39 -2.37
CA ALA A 83 18.48 -18.22 -1.53
C ALA A 83 17.45 -17.13 -1.87
N THR A 84 16.89 -16.54 -0.85
CA THR A 84 15.97 -15.40 -1.04
C THR A 84 16.71 -14.15 -1.52
N PRO A 85 16.06 -13.22 -2.23
CA PRO A 85 16.68 -11.98 -2.67
C PRO A 85 17.33 -11.19 -1.51
N LYS A 86 16.73 -11.24 -0.34
CA LYS A 86 17.23 -10.58 0.88
C LYS A 86 18.52 -11.23 1.41
N GLU A 87 18.60 -12.55 1.35
CA GLU A 87 19.82 -13.28 1.71
C GLU A 87 20.94 -13.00 0.71
N LEU A 88 20.66 -13.01 -0.59
CA LEU A 88 21.62 -12.70 -1.64
C LEU A 88 22.19 -11.28 -1.52
N GLN A 89 21.34 -10.30 -1.24
CA GLN A 89 21.77 -8.90 -1.03
C GLN A 89 22.66 -8.75 0.21
N ARG A 90 22.29 -9.38 1.32
CA ARG A 90 23.12 -9.39 2.55
C ARG A 90 24.46 -10.05 2.30
N THR A 91 24.46 -11.19 1.61
CA THR A 91 25.68 -11.92 1.22
C THR A 91 26.56 -11.09 0.32
N LEU A 92 25.98 -10.42 -0.69
CA LEU A 92 26.71 -9.52 -1.58
C LEU A 92 27.39 -8.40 -0.80
N LYS A 93 26.68 -7.75 0.12
CA LYS A 93 27.21 -6.69 0.97
C LYS A 93 28.36 -7.18 1.86
N THR A 94 28.21 -8.35 2.47
CA THR A 94 29.25 -8.96 3.30
C THR A 94 30.51 -9.27 2.47
N LEU A 95 30.33 -9.88 1.29
CA LEU A 95 31.44 -10.17 0.38
C LEU A 95 32.14 -8.90 -0.12
N GLN A 96 31.41 -7.86 -0.43
CA GLN A 96 31.97 -6.57 -0.86
C GLN A 96 32.79 -5.90 0.25
N SER A 97 32.28 -5.90 1.50
CA SER A 97 33.02 -5.36 2.63
C SER A 97 34.32 -6.13 2.92
N GLN A 98 34.30 -7.45 2.72
CA GLN A 98 35.48 -8.30 2.86
C GLN A 98 36.51 -8.09 1.75
N LEU A 99 36.08 -7.77 0.53
CA LEU A 99 36.96 -7.52 -0.62
C LEU A 99 37.90 -6.31 -0.39
N ASN A 100 37.42 -5.30 0.35
CA ASN A 100 38.22 -4.09 0.67
C ASN A 100 39.50 -4.40 1.49
N GLY A 101 39.56 -5.56 2.13
CA GLY A 101 40.70 -6.03 2.92
C GLY A 101 41.63 -7.00 2.21
N ILE A 102 41.39 -7.30 0.93
CA ILE A 102 42.15 -8.29 0.15
C ILE A 102 43.02 -7.58 -0.87
N GLU A 103 44.29 -7.94 -0.95
CA GLU A 103 45.25 -7.40 -1.90
C GLU A 103 44.83 -7.73 -3.35
N ARG A 104 44.74 -6.71 -4.19
CA ARG A 104 44.34 -6.85 -5.60
C ARG A 104 45.34 -7.72 -6.37
N GLY A 105 44.83 -8.61 -7.20
CA GLY A 105 45.66 -9.54 -8.01
C GLY A 105 46.15 -10.78 -7.25
N SER A 106 45.77 -10.94 -5.98
CA SER A 106 46.05 -12.19 -5.25
C SER A 106 45.00 -13.27 -5.60
N LYS A 107 45.41 -14.57 -5.48
CA LYS A 107 44.45 -15.68 -5.61
C LYS A 107 43.23 -15.54 -4.71
N ALA A 108 43.38 -14.90 -3.54
CA ALA A 108 42.30 -14.62 -2.61
C ALA A 108 41.33 -13.58 -3.21
N TRP A 109 41.85 -12.53 -3.90
CA TRP A 109 41.05 -11.53 -4.61
C TRP A 109 40.23 -12.19 -5.72
N ASP A 110 40.85 -13.05 -6.53
CA ASP A 110 40.16 -13.70 -7.65
C ASP A 110 39.04 -14.62 -7.16
N ASN A 111 39.30 -15.42 -6.13
CA ASN A 111 38.31 -16.28 -5.50
C ASN A 111 37.15 -15.50 -4.92
N HIS A 112 37.44 -14.34 -4.28
CA HIS A 112 36.42 -13.51 -3.66
C HIS A 112 35.56 -12.80 -4.72
N THR A 113 36.21 -12.34 -5.78
CA THR A 113 35.55 -11.74 -6.94
C THR A 113 34.66 -12.77 -7.67
N ALA A 114 35.08 -14.02 -7.75
CA ALA A 114 34.26 -15.11 -8.30
C ALA A 114 33.01 -15.37 -7.48
N LYS A 115 33.10 -15.39 -6.14
CA LYS A 115 31.94 -15.50 -5.24
C LYS A 115 30.95 -14.33 -5.43
N ILE A 116 31.45 -13.09 -5.53
CA ILE A 116 30.64 -11.91 -5.82
C ILE A 116 29.94 -12.02 -7.18
N ARG A 117 30.65 -12.50 -8.23
CA ARG A 117 30.05 -12.74 -9.55
C ARG A 117 28.95 -13.79 -9.51
N ALA A 118 29.13 -14.89 -8.75
CA ALA A 118 28.13 -15.93 -8.60
C ALA A 118 26.84 -15.40 -7.93
N VAL A 119 26.96 -14.63 -6.85
CA VAL A 119 25.81 -14.01 -6.18
C VAL A 119 25.11 -13.01 -7.10
N LYS A 120 25.87 -12.19 -7.85
CA LYS A 120 25.31 -11.26 -8.84
C LYS A 120 24.58 -11.97 -9.98
N ALA A 121 25.14 -13.08 -10.47
CA ALA A 121 24.52 -13.89 -11.52
C ALA A 121 23.17 -14.46 -11.04
N GLU A 122 23.06 -14.91 -9.80
CA GLU A 122 21.81 -15.42 -9.26
C GLU A 122 20.79 -14.30 -9.00
N ILE A 123 21.21 -13.12 -8.51
CA ILE A 123 20.36 -11.94 -8.45
C ILE A 123 19.84 -11.57 -9.85
N ASN A 124 20.69 -11.56 -10.86
CA ASN A 124 20.30 -11.28 -12.23
C ASN A 124 19.35 -12.31 -12.82
N LYS A 125 19.53 -13.59 -12.49
CA LYS A 125 18.65 -14.69 -12.92
C LYS A 125 17.27 -14.60 -12.27
N LEU A 126 17.21 -14.31 -10.98
CA LEU A 126 15.97 -13.99 -10.28
C LEU A 126 15.30 -12.73 -10.85
N THR A 127 16.11 -11.75 -11.24
CA THR A 127 15.66 -10.52 -11.90
C THR A 127 15.12 -10.79 -13.30
N ALA A 128 15.79 -11.64 -14.08
CA ALA A 128 15.34 -12.00 -15.42
C ALA A 128 14.03 -12.82 -15.40
N SER A 129 13.83 -13.67 -14.39
CA SER A 129 12.56 -14.37 -14.20
C SER A 129 11.42 -13.43 -13.73
N LEU A 130 11.77 -12.25 -13.20
CA LEU A 130 10.87 -11.16 -12.84
C LEU A 130 10.87 -10.04 -13.91
N ALA A 131 11.42 -10.29 -15.09
CA ALA A 131 11.84 -9.33 -16.11
C ALA A 131 10.72 -8.57 -16.86
N THR A 132 9.51 -8.59 -16.34
CA THR A 132 8.47 -7.62 -16.71
C THR A 132 8.51 -6.33 -15.86
N GLN A 133 9.34 -6.24 -14.81
CA GLN A 133 9.48 -5.02 -13.97
C GLN A 133 10.74 -4.21 -14.33
N LYS A 134 10.74 -3.65 -15.50
CA LYS A 134 11.90 -2.99 -16.12
C LYS A 134 12.53 -1.82 -15.34
N THR A 135 11.79 -1.07 -14.54
CA THR A 135 12.28 0.23 -14.00
C THR A 135 12.97 0.17 -12.63
N MET A 136 12.58 -0.72 -11.72
CA MET A 136 13.23 -0.79 -10.40
C MET A 136 14.48 -1.67 -10.41
N TRP A 137 14.45 -2.74 -11.19
CA TRP A 137 15.60 -3.62 -11.40
C TRP A 137 16.63 -3.02 -12.33
N ASP A 138 16.24 -2.18 -13.31
CA ASP A 138 17.16 -1.39 -14.11
C ASP A 138 17.91 -0.37 -13.24
N LYS A 139 17.25 0.28 -12.28
CA LYS A 139 17.89 1.13 -11.28
C LYS A 139 18.82 0.35 -10.35
N LEU A 140 18.44 -0.88 -9.95
CA LEU A 140 19.29 -1.76 -9.16
C LEU A 140 20.49 -2.28 -9.97
N ASN A 141 20.30 -2.62 -11.25
CA ASN A 141 21.38 -3.02 -12.16
C ASN A 141 22.32 -1.87 -12.49
N ILE A 142 21.81 -0.68 -12.72
CA ILE A 142 22.62 0.54 -12.88
C ILE A 142 23.42 0.81 -11.61
N TRP A 143 22.79 0.66 -10.43
CA TRP A 143 23.48 0.81 -9.15
C TRP A 143 24.54 -0.27 -8.93
N LEU A 144 24.25 -1.54 -9.25
CA LEU A 144 25.22 -2.65 -9.18
C LEU A 144 26.40 -2.47 -10.15
N ASN A 145 26.12 -1.96 -11.36
CA ASN A 145 27.16 -1.66 -12.34
C ASN A 145 27.97 -0.41 -11.94
N ASN A 146 27.34 0.61 -11.38
CA ASN A 146 28.03 1.79 -10.85
C ASN A 146 28.89 1.44 -9.61
N CYS A 147 28.47 0.48 -8.76
CA CYS A 147 29.31 -0.06 -7.69
C CYS A 147 30.54 -0.82 -8.25
N GLN A 148 30.43 -1.46 -9.40
CA GLN A 148 31.56 -2.13 -10.04
C GLN A 148 32.59 -1.13 -10.57
N THR A 149 32.15 0.00 -11.14
CA THR A 149 33.02 1.11 -11.59
C THR A 149 33.59 1.90 -10.41
N ALA A 150 32.85 2.09 -9.32
CA ALA A 150 33.33 2.79 -8.13
C ALA A 150 34.35 1.99 -7.33
N LEU A 151 34.32 0.65 -7.38
CA LEU A 151 35.36 -0.24 -6.81
C LEU A 151 36.69 -0.15 -7.59
N LEU A 152 36.65 0.34 -8.84
CA LEU A 152 37.85 0.56 -9.66
C LEU A 152 38.45 1.96 -9.50
N GLY A 153 37.72 2.91 -8.85
CA GLY A 153 38.09 4.30 -8.62
C GLY A 153 37.85 4.79 -7.19
N ILE A 154 38.67 4.36 -6.26
CA ILE A 154 39.19 5.00 -5.03
C ILE A 154 38.34 6.01 -4.20
N GLY A 155 38.06 5.65 -2.96
CA GLY A 155 38.44 6.40 -1.73
C GLY A 155 37.54 7.54 -1.24
N ALA A 156 36.85 8.34 -2.06
CA ALA A 156 36.09 9.50 -1.60
C ALA A 156 34.57 9.42 -1.69
N ALA A 157 34.02 8.36 -2.31
CA ALA A 157 32.58 8.22 -2.55
C ALA A 157 31.83 7.31 -1.54
N VAL A 158 32.48 6.81 -0.51
CA VAL A 158 31.92 5.77 0.38
C VAL A 158 30.72 6.28 1.19
N ALA A 159 30.72 7.54 1.61
CA ALA A 159 29.61 8.12 2.38
C ALA A 159 28.32 8.30 1.54
N GLY A 160 28.46 8.75 0.29
CA GLY A 160 27.33 8.92 -0.64
C GLY A 160 26.73 7.59 -1.11
N LEU A 161 27.55 6.56 -1.30
CA LEU A 161 27.13 5.23 -1.72
C LEU A 161 26.37 4.47 -0.63
N VAL A 162 26.72 4.67 0.65
CA VAL A 162 25.98 4.08 1.78
C VAL A 162 24.58 4.67 1.89
N MET A 163 24.40 5.97 1.64
CA MET A 163 23.07 6.61 1.64
C MET A 163 22.23 6.19 0.43
N ALA A 164 22.81 6.10 -0.77
CA ALA A 164 22.11 5.64 -1.97
C ALA A 164 21.72 4.15 -1.85
N GLY A 165 22.59 3.30 -1.29
CA GLY A 165 22.30 1.90 -1.03
C GLY A 165 21.20 1.70 0.00
N ARG A 166 21.17 2.52 1.07
CA ARG A 166 20.08 2.47 2.07
C ARG A 166 18.73 2.86 1.47
N LYS A 167 18.69 3.92 0.63
CA LYS A 167 17.45 4.33 -0.06
C LYS A 167 16.94 3.25 -1.01
N ALA A 168 17.81 2.62 -1.78
CA ALA A 168 17.42 1.53 -2.69
C ALA A 168 16.91 0.28 -1.95
N VAL A 169 17.57 -0.09 -0.84
CA VAL A 169 17.14 -1.23 0.00
C VAL A 169 15.81 -0.93 0.69
N ASN A 170 15.62 0.29 1.19
CA ASN A 170 14.37 0.70 1.82
C ASN A 170 13.22 0.73 0.78
N ALA A 171 13.44 1.32 -0.38
CA ALA A 171 12.44 1.35 -1.46
C ALA A 171 12.05 -0.06 -1.94
N PHE A 172 12.99 -1.01 -1.95
CA PHE A 172 12.69 -2.40 -2.25
C PHE A 172 11.88 -3.08 -1.14
N ALA A 173 12.26 -2.86 0.13
CA ALA A 173 11.54 -3.40 1.28
C ALA A 173 10.11 -2.84 1.36
N GLU A 174 9.94 -1.54 1.11
CA GLU A 174 8.63 -0.88 1.03
C GLU A 174 7.78 -1.46 -0.11
N MET A 175 8.38 -1.71 -1.27
CA MET A 175 7.66 -2.31 -2.40
C MET A 175 7.25 -3.77 -2.13
N ASP A 176 8.13 -4.58 -1.53
CA ASP A 176 7.81 -5.96 -1.16
C ASP A 176 6.68 -6.01 -0.12
N GLU A 177 6.69 -5.08 0.83
CA GLU A 177 5.60 -4.91 1.80
C GLU A 177 4.29 -4.51 1.11
N GLN A 178 4.32 -3.58 0.16
CA GLN A 178 3.13 -3.16 -0.60
C GLN A 178 2.55 -4.31 -1.42
N LEU A 179 3.38 -5.11 -2.09
CA LEU A 179 2.94 -6.30 -2.83
C LEU A 179 2.32 -7.34 -1.90
N ALA A 180 2.96 -7.59 -0.75
CA ALA A 180 2.46 -8.52 0.26
C ALA A 180 1.11 -8.05 0.83
N ASN A 181 0.97 -6.77 1.12
CA ASN A 181 -0.28 -6.17 1.59
C ASN A 181 -1.36 -6.22 0.51
N THR A 182 -1.05 -5.88 -0.74
CA THR A 182 -2.00 -5.99 -1.85
C THR A 182 -2.50 -7.41 -1.99
N ARG A 183 -1.62 -8.42 -1.98
CA ARG A 183 -1.99 -9.83 -1.98
C ARG A 183 -2.88 -10.21 -0.80
N LYS A 184 -2.53 -9.75 0.41
CA LYS A 184 -3.28 -10.03 1.63
C LYS A 184 -4.73 -9.55 1.55
N TYR A 185 -4.95 -8.32 1.07
CA TYR A 185 -6.27 -7.72 1.04
C TYR A 185 -7.11 -8.17 -0.16
N THR A 186 -6.48 -8.39 -1.32
CA THR A 186 -7.20 -8.82 -2.53
C THR A 186 -7.40 -10.34 -2.60
N GLY A 187 -6.57 -11.12 -1.92
CA GLY A 187 -6.56 -12.59 -2.05
C GLY A 187 -6.02 -13.08 -3.40
N MET A 188 -5.50 -12.20 -4.25
CA MET A 188 -5.00 -12.54 -5.59
C MET A 188 -3.73 -13.40 -5.52
N ALA A 189 -3.48 -14.18 -6.57
CA ALA A 189 -2.22 -14.90 -6.74
C ALA A 189 -1.03 -13.93 -6.86
N ALA A 190 0.17 -14.36 -6.47
CA ALA A 190 1.37 -13.53 -6.53
C ALA A 190 1.64 -13.00 -7.95
N ASP A 191 1.47 -13.84 -8.97
CA ASP A 191 1.67 -13.47 -10.37
C ASP A 191 0.66 -12.41 -10.85
N ASP A 192 -0.58 -12.45 -10.37
CA ASP A 192 -1.58 -11.46 -10.73
C ASP A 192 -1.30 -10.12 -10.05
N VAL A 193 -0.80 -10.12 -8.81
CA VAL A 193 -0.35 -8.89 -8.13
C VAL A 193 0.85 -8.28 -8.85
N LEU A 194 1.76 -9.10 -9.38
CA LEU A 194 2.87 -8.62 -10.21
C LEU A 194 2.37 -7.99 -11.51
N ARG A 195 1.44 -8.66 -12.22
CA ARG A 195 0.80 -8.12 -13.44
C ARG A 195 0.07 -6.81 -13.17
N LEU A 196 -0.61 -6.71 -12.03
CA LEU A 196 -1.27 -5.48 -11.60
C LEU A 196 -0.26 -4.33 -11.44
N ASN A 197 0.88 -4.60 -10.80
CA ASN A 197 1.94 -3.60 -10.64
C ASN A 197 2.63 -3.23 -11.97
N ASP A 198 2.72 -4.15 -12.91
CA ASP A 198 3.17 -3.87 -14.28
C ASP A 198 2.16 -2.98 -15.04
N ALA A 199 0.87 -3.18 -14.82
CA ALA A 199 -0.15 -2.30 -15.34
C ALA A 199 -0.03 -0.88 -14.75
N PHE A 200 0.22 -0.75 -13.44
CA PHE A 200 0.45 0.55 -12.79
C PHE A 200 1.64 1.32 -13.35
N LEU A 201 2.67 0.62 -13.82
CA LEU A 201 3.82 1.24 -14.48
C LEU A 201 3.48 1.86 -15.84
N LYS A 202 2.43 1.37 -16.47
CA LYS A 202 1.97 1.81 -17.79
C LYS A 202 0.84 2.84 -17.72
N MET A 203 0.29 3.06 -16.53
CA MET A 203 -0.74 4.08 -16.33
C MET A 203 -0.18 5.48 -16.56
N ASP A 204 -0.90 6.26 -17.34
CA ASP A 204 -0.64 7.70 -17.46
C ASP A 204 -1.30 8.42 -16.28
N THR A 205 -0.58 8.52 -15.19
CA THR A 205 -1.07 9.10 -13.94
C THR A 205 0.01 9.87 -13.20
N ARG A 206 -0.41 10.86 -12.39
CA ARG A 206 0.45 11.59 -11.47
C ARG A 206 0.55 10.90 -10.09
N THR A 207 -0.28 9.91 -9.84
CA THR A 207 -0.36 9.19 -8.57
C THR A 207 0.84 8.26 -8.41
N PRO A 208 1.62 8.36 -7.33
CA PRO A 208 2.74 7.47 -7.06
C PRO A 208 2.28 6.01 -6.91
N ARG A 209 3.17 5.07 -7.26
CA ARG A 209 2.85 3.64 -7.28
C ARG A 209 2.46 3.06 -5.91
N ASP A 210 3.04 3.57 -4.83
CA ASP A 210 2.64 3.21 -3.46
C ASP A 210 1.16 3.54 -3.23
N LYS A 211 0.70 4.70 -3.68
CA LYS A 211 -0.71 5.09 -3.60
C LYS A 211 -1.62 4.25 -4.50
N LEU A 212 -1.17 3.86 -5.68
CA LEU A 212 -1.94 2.92 -6.53
C LEU A 212 -2.07 1.55 -5.85
N ASN A 213 -1.03 1.08 -5.14
CA ASN A 213 -1.12 -0.14 -4.33
C ASN A 213 -2.05 0.01 -3.12
N GLU A 214 -2.10 1.19 -2.48
CA GLU A 214 -3.09 1.47 -1.43
C GLU A 214 -4.52 1.38 -1.99
N LEU A 215 -4.78 1.95 -3.18
CA LEU A 215 -6.07 1.81 -3.87
C LEU A 215 -6.38 0.33 -4.21
N ALA A 216 -5.40 -0.45 -4.61
CA ALA A 216 -5.59 -1.88 -4.84
C ALA A 216 -5.96 -2.64 -3.55
N GLN A 217 -5.37 -2.27 -2.41
CA GLN A 217 -5.75 -2.81 -1.10
C GLN A 217 -7.17 -2.39 -0.71
N GLU A 218 -7.59 -1.17 -1.04
CA GLU A 218 -8.97 -0.72 -0.85
C GLU A 218 -9.94 -1.55 -1.70
N ALA A 219 -9.61 -1.80 -2.97
CA ALA A 219 -10.39 -2.70 -3.83
C ALA A 219 -10.58 -4.07 -3.19
N GLY A 220 -9.51 -4.64 -2.63
CA GLY A 220 -9.57 -5.91 -1.91
C GLY A 220 -10.50 -5.87 -0.70
N ARG A 221 -10.50 -4.78 0.08
CA ARG A 221 -11.44 -4.60 1.21
C ARG A 221 -12.90 -4.48 0.76
N LEU A 222 -13.14 -4.07 -0.49
CA LEU A 222 -14.47 -4.05 -1.10
C LEU A 222 -14.89 -5.40 -1.68
N GLY A 223 -14.04 -6.44 -1.56
CA GLY A 223 -14.30 -7.78 -2.06
C GLY A 223 -13.91 -7.99 -3.52
N LEU A 224 -13.21 -7.04 -4.15
CA LEU A 224 -12.68 -7.20 -5.50
C LEU A 224 -11.40 -8.04 -5.43
N ASN A 225 -11.38 -9.17 -6.13
CA ASN A 225 -10.34 -10.19 -6.01
C ASN A 225 -9.79 -10.70 -7.35
N THR A 226 -10.25 -10.15 -8.47
CA THR A 226 -9.73 -10.47 -9.80
C THR A 226 -8.82 -9.35 -10.31
N LEU A 227 -7.83 -9.69 -11.13
CA LEU A 227 -6.93 -8.71 -11.74
C LEU A 227 -7.71 -7.58 -12.42
N GLU A 228 -8.71 -7.93 -13.23
CA GLU A 228 -9.53 -6.96 -13.98
C GLU A 228 -10.31 -6.03 -13.04
N SER A 229 -10.99 -6.57 -12.02
CA SER A 229 -11.80 -5.77 -11.09
C SER A 229 -10.96 -4.85 -10.22
N VAL A 230 -9.80 -5.32 -9.72
CA VAL A 230 -8.88 -4.53 -8.90
C VAL A 230 -8.22 -3.44 -9.75
N GLN A 231 -7.74 -3.78 -10.95
CA GLN A 231 -7.18 -2.80 -11.88
C GLN A 231 -8.21 -1.75 -12.28
N GLY A 232 -9.42 -2.18 -12.62
CA GLY A 232 -10.51 -1.28 -12.98
C GLY A 232 -10.88 -0.31 -11.85
N TYR A 233 -10.89 -0.79 -10.61
CA TYR A 233 -11.09 0.07 -9.44
C TYR A 233 -9.97 1.10 -9.30
N VAL A 234 -8.70 0.67 -9.37
CA VAL A 234 -7.55 1.58 -9.20
C VAL A 234 -7.53 2.65 -10.28
N GLU A 235 -7.75 2.28 -11.55
CA GLU A 235 -7.82 3.23 -12.65
C GLU A 235 -8.94 4.25 -12.48
N ALA A 236 -10.14 3.80 -12.10
CA ALA A 236 -11.27 4.69 -11.87
C ALA A 236 -11.05 5.58 -10.64
N ALA A 237 -10.56 5.02 -9.54
CA ALA A 237 -10.30 5.75 -8.31
C ALA A 237 -9.21 6.81 -8.50
N ASP A 238 -8.16 6.50 -9.23
CA ASP A 238 -7.11 7.45 -9.60
C ASP A 238 -7.67 8.64 -10.38
N ILE A 239 -8.43 8.38 -11.44
CA ILE A 239 -9.06 9.43 -12.26
C ILE A 239 -10.02 10.27 -11.42
N ILE A 240 -10.85 9.65 -10.58
CA ILE A 240 -11.81 10.33 -9.72
C ILE A 240 -11.09 11.21 -8.69
N ASN A 241 -10.05 10.70 -8.04
CA ASN A 241 -9.27 11.44 -7.03
C ASN A 241 -8.55 12.64 -7.65
N VAL A 242 -8.04 12.51 -8.88
CA VAL A 242 -7.39 13.62 -9.60
C VAL A 242 -8.39 14.65 -10.11
N ALA A 243 -9.54 14.20 -10.65
CA ALA A 243 -10.55 15.09 -11.21
C ALA A 243 -11.44 15.77 -10.14
N LEU A 244 -11.65 15.12 -9.02
CA LEU A 244 -12.58 15.54 -7.97
C LEU A 244 -11.86 15.70 -6.62
N VAL A 245 -10.84 16.54 -6.57
CA VAL A 245 -9.95 16.75 -5.40
C VAL A 245 -10.72 17.02 -4.09
N ASP A 246 -11.91 17.64 -4.18
CA ASP A 246 -12.70 18.05 -3.01
C ASP A 246 -13.63 16.95 -2.47
N LEU A 247 -13.59 15.74 -3.02
CA LEU A 247 -14.50 14.66 -2.61
C LEU A 247 -14.27 14.14 -1.18
N GLY A 248 -13.05 14.34 -0.65
CA GLY A 248 -12.67 13.83 0.66
C GLY A 248 -12.26 12.36 0.66
N ALA A 249 -11.69 11.91 1.79
CA ALA A 249 -11.22 10.54 1.95
C ALA A 249 -12.38 9.53 1.91
N GLY A 250 -12.21 8.41 1.22
CA GLY A 250 -13.19 7.33 1.15
C GLY A 250 -14.35 7.53 0.15
N ALA A 251 -14.39 8.64 -0.58
CA ALA A 251 -15.44 8.89 -1.57
C ALA A 251 -15.42 7.89 -2.72
N THR A 252 -14.25 7.50 -3.21
CA THR A 252 -14.08 6.47 -4.25
C THR A 252 -14.60 5.11 -3.80
N GLN A 253 -14.36 4.72 -2.53
CA GLN A 253 -14.93 3.51 -1.94
C GLN A 253 -16.46 3.59 -1.87
N THR A 254 -16.99 4.76 -1.51
CA THR A 254 -18.45 4.99 -1.48
C THR A 254 -19.05 4.86 -2.88
N ILE A 255 -18.42 5.46 -3.90
CA ILE A 255 -18.85 5.34 -5.29
C ILE A 255 -18.84 3.87 -5.74
N ALA A 256 -17.79 3.12 -5.43
CA ALA A 256 -17.73 1.70 -5.74
C ALA A 256 -18.83 0.88 -5.05
N LYS A 257 -19.12 1.16 -3.78
CA LYS A 257 -20.25 0.53 -3.06
C LYS A 257 -21.60 0.86 -3.71
N LEU A 258 -21.80 2.13 -4.08
CA LEU A 258 -23.01 2.55 -4.77
C LEU A 258 -23.20 1.78 -6.09
N THR A 259 -22.16 1.73 -6.93
CA THR A 259 -22.25 1.02 -8.22
C THR A 259 -22.55 -0.47 -8.05
N ASN A 260 -22.04 -1.10 -6.96
CA ASN A 260 -22.35 -2.48 -6.63
C ASN A 260 -23.80 -2.65 -6.11
N ILE A 261 -24.27 -1.81 -5.18
CA ILE A 261 -25.63 -1.87 -4.60
C ILE A 261 -26.69 -1.70 -5.69
N PHE A 262 -26.44 -0.83 -6.67
CA PHE A 262 -27.36 -0.57 -7.78
C PHE A 262 -27.18 -1.53 -8.98
N GLY A 263 -26.32 -2.53 -8.86
CA GLY A 263 -26.09 -3.51 -9.93
C GLY A 263 -25.38 -2.98 -11.17
N VAL A 264 -24.85 -1.75 -11.14
CA VAL A 264 -24.23 -1.11 -12.30
C VAL A 264 -22.88 -1.77 -12.63
N GLN A 265 -22.16 -2.29 -11.62
CA GLN A 265 -20.90 -2.99 -11.85
C GLN A 265 -21.07 -4.27 -12.67
N GLN A 266 -22.19 -4.98 -12.50
CA GLN A 266 -22.50 -6.20 -13.25
C GLN A 266 -22.78 -5.91 -14.74
N MET A 267 -23.22 -4.68 -15.04
CA MET A 267 -23.56 -4.26 -16.39
C MET A 267 -22.38 -3.64 -17.14
N LEU A 268 -21.61 -2.80 -16.47
CA LEU A 268 -20.56 -1.97 -17.09
C LEU A 268 -19.13 -2.34 -16.64
N GLY A 269 -18.98 -3.25 -15.69
CA GLY A 269 -17.72 -3.48 -15.00
C GLY A 269 -17.41 -2.41 -13.94
N VAL A 270 -16.37 -2.66 -13.15
CA VAL A 270 -16.00 -1.79 -12.02
C VAL A 270 -15.57 -0.40 -12.49
N LYS A 271 -14.66 -0.34 -13.46
CA LYS A 271 -14.08 0.91 -13.97
C LYS A 271 -15.14 1.86 -14.52
N ASP A 272 -15.88 1.41 -15.52
CA ASP A 272 -16.80 2.27 -16.25
C ASP A 272 -18.00 2.69 -15.39
N SER A 273 -18.47 1.80 -14.51
CA SER A 273 -19.53 2.14 -13.54
C SER A 273 -19.10 3.24 -12.57
N MET A 274 -17.90 3.18 -12.03
CA MET A 274 -17.37 4.22 -11.14
C MET A 274 -17.14 5.54 -11.86
N LEU A 275 -16.59 5.51 -13.08
CA LEU A 275 -16.37 6.71 -13.89
C LEU A 275 -17.69 7.37 -14.28
N ALA A 276 -18.75 6.60 -14.60
CA ALA A 276 -20.08 7.13 -14.89
C ALA A 276 -20.65 7.89 -13.69
N VAL A 277 -20.53 7.35 -12.47
CA VAL A 277 -20.97 8.03 -11.25
C VAL A 277 -20.12 9.26 -10.95
N GLY A 278 -18.79 9.14 -11.06
CA GLY A 278 -17.86 10.27 -10.85
C GLY A 278 -18.13 11.41 -11.84
N SER A 279 -18.39 11.09 -13.10
CA SER A 279 -18.80 12.07 -14.13
C SER A 279 -20.13 12.73 -13.78
N THR A 280 -21.11 11.98 -13.30
CA THR A 280 -22.41 12.55 -12.87
C THR A 280 -22.23 13.53 -11.73
N VAL A 281 -21.44 13.18 -10.71
CA VAL A 281 -21.11 14.07 -9.59
C VAL A 281 -20.42 15.33 -10.09
N ASN A 282 -19.46 15.19 -11.00
CA ASN A 282 -18.75 16.33 -11.55
C ASN A 282 -19.67 17.27 -12.34
N VAL A 283 -20.49 16.73 -13.23
CA VAL A 283 -21.43 17.51 -14.03
C VAL A 283 -22.43 18.25 -13.13
N LEU A 284 -23.01 17.58 -12.15
CA LEU A 284 -23.92 18.22 -11.21
C LEU A 284 -23.26 19.35 -10.43
N SER A 285 -22.05 19.10 -9.88
CA SER A 285 -21.32 20.11 -9.11
C SER A 285 -20.85 21.32 -9.93
N GLN A 286 -20.72 21.17 -11.25
CA GLN A 286 -20.38 22.27 -12.17
C GLN A 286 -21.60 23.08 -12.61
N ASN A 287 -22.78 22.48 -12.65
CA ASN A 287 -24.00 23.10 -13.16
C ASN A 287 -24.97 23.56 -12.05
N CYS A 288 -24.70 23.27 -10.80
CA CYS A 288 -25.47 23.74 -9.65
C CYS A 288 -24.55 24.05 -8.46
N THR A 289 -25.09 24.65 -7.41
CA THR A 289 -24.34 25.03 -6.22
C THR A 289 -24.04 23.84 -5.28
N ALA A 290 -24.44 22.62 -5.66
CA ALA A 290 -24.28 21.45 -4.82
C ALA A 290 -22.82 21.03 -4.70
N SER A 291 -22.41 20.75 -3.47
CA SER A 291 -21.06 20.29 -3.16
C SER A 291 -20.88 18.80 -3.48
N LYS A 292 -19.73 18.43 -4.02
CA LYS A 292 -19.41 17.03 -4.35
C LYS A 292 -19.53 16.10 -3.14
N PRO A 293 -19.01 16.45 -1.93
CA PRO A 293 -19.17 15.62 -0.74
C PRO A 293 -20.63 15.39 -0.37
N TYR A 294 -21.47 16.43 -0.44
CA TYR A 294 -22.90 16.31 -0.17
C TYR A 294 -23.57 15.30 -1.10
N LEU A 295 -23.29 15.41 -2.40
CA LEU A 295 -23.88 14.52 -3.41
C LEU A 295 -23.54 13.04 -3.14
N VAL A 296 -22.27 12.75 -2.83
CA VAL A 296 -21.83 11.38 -2.56
C VAL A 296 -22.41 10.85 -1.24
N GLU A 297 -22.41 11.67 -0.20
CA GLU A 297 -22.99 11.30 1.10
C GLU A 297 -24.51 11.10 1.02
N PHE A 298 -25.23 11.99 0.32
CA PHE A 298 -26.65 11.83 0.09
C PHE A 298 -26.96 10.53 -0.65
N ALA A 299 -26.23 10.24 -1.73
CA ALA A 299 -26.38 8.99 -2.47
C ALA A 299 -26.08 7.76 -1.60
N GLN A 300 -25.05 7.81 -0.74
CA GLN A 300 -24.73 6.74 0.19
C GLN A 300 -25.88 6.48 1.17
N ARG A 301 -26.46 7.53 1.74
CA ARG A 301 -27.58 7.43 2.66
C ARG A 301 -28.84 6.88 1.99
N MET A 302 -29.05 7.27 0.73
CA MET A 302 -30.20 6.84 -0.08
C MET A 302 -30.04 5.44 -0.70
N ALA A 303 -28.85 4.85 -0.66
CA ALA A 303 -28.52 3.65 -1.45
C ALA A 303 -29.50 2.49 -1.27
N GLY A 304 -29.80 2.12 -0.03
CA GLY A 304 -30.69 0.97 0.25
C GLY A 304 -32.11 1.21 -0.23
N ILE A 305 -32.74 2.29 0.22
CA ILE A 305 -34.13 2.59 -0.16
C ILE A 305 -34.24 2.99 -1.63
N GLY A 306 -33.30 3.74 -2.15
CA GLY A 306 -33.30 4.15 -3.55
C GLY A 306 -33.19 2.99 -4.51
N SER A 307 -32.30 2.02 -4.20
CA SER A 307 -32.17 0.80 -4.99
C SER A 307 -33.44 -0.05 -4.95
N GLN A 308 -34.02 -0.25 -3.76
CA GLN A 308 -35.29 -0.99 -3.59
C GLN A 308 -36.48 -0.32 -4.31
N ALA A 309 -36.50 1.01 -4.31
CA ALA A 309 -37.52 1.78 -5.00
C ALA A 309 -37.29 1.82 -6.53
N GLY A 310 -36.21 1.27 -7.06
CA GLY A 310 -35.89 1.32 -8.49
C GLY A 310 -35.41 2.68 -8.99
N LEU A 311 -34.93 3.56 -8.08
CA LEU A 311 -34.26 4.79 -8.48
C LEU A 311 -32.86 4.48 -8.99
N THR A 312 -32.38 5.26 -9.96
CA THR A 312 -31.00 5.18 -10.44
C THR A 312 -30.07 6.13 -9.65
N ILE A 313 -28.78 5.84 -9.65
CA ILE A 313 -27.79 6.72 -8.99
C ILE A 313 -27.87 8.16 -9.48
N PRO A 314 -27.92 8.46 -10.80
CA PRO A 314 -28.09 9.84 -11.28
C PRO A 314 -29.36 10.51 -10.78
N GLN A 315 -30.48 9.79 -10.65
CA GLN A 315 -31.72 10.35 -10.10
C GLN A 315 -31.58 10.75 -8.64
N ILE A 316 -30.92 9.89 -7.85
CA ILE A 316 -30.64 10.18 -6.43
C ILE A 316 -29.70 11.39 -6.31
N LEU A 317 -28.64 11.43 -7.10
CA LEU A 317 -27.70 12.57 -7.10
C LEU A 317 -28.41 13.87 -7.49
N ALA A 318 -29.36 13.83 -8.45
CA ALA A 318 -30.14 14.99 -8.84
C ALA A 318 -31.05 15.48 -7.70
N PHE A 319 -31.70 14.61 -6.92
CA PHE A 319 -32.42 15.01 -5.71
C PHE A 319 -31.48 15.64 -4.68
N GLY A 320 -30.31 15.06 -4.46
CA GLY A 320 -29.29 15.61 -3.57
C GLY A 320 -28.87 17.01 -4.00
N ALA A 321 -28.66 17.22 -5.29
CA ALA A 321 -28.26 18.52 -5.84
C ALA A 321 -29.29 19.63 -5.58
N VAL A 322 -30.57 19.32 -5.77
CA VAL A 322 -31.66 20.27 -5.50
C VAL A 322 -31.73 20.60 -4.00
N LEU A 323 -31.59 19.61 -3.12
CA LEU A 323 -31.69 19.79 -1.68
C LEU A 323 -30.51 20.58 -1.12
N ASP A 324 -29.29 20.31 -1.57
CA ASP A 324 -28.10 21.08 -1.19
C ASP A 324 -28.18 22.52 -1.70
N ALA A 325 -28.62 22.73 -2.95
CA ALA A 325 -28.84 24.06 -3.50
C ALA A 325 -29.86 24.90 -2.70
N ASN A 326 -30.81 24.23 -2.01
CA ASN A 326 -31.75 24.88 -1.09
C ASN A 326 -31.24 24.95 0.36
N GLY A 327 -29.96 24.66 0.61
CA GLY A 327 -29.34 24.82 1.92
C GLY A 327 -29.73 23.72 2.94
N GLN A 328 -30.30 22.62 2.51
CA GLN A 328 -30.74 21.55 3.40
C GLN A 328 -29.54 20.68 3.83
N LYS A 329 -29.49 20.28 5.11
CA LYS A 329 -28.46 19.37 5.63
C LYS A 329 -28.65 17.97 5.06
N VAL A 330 -27.58 17.29 4.71
CA VAL A 330 -27.59 15.98 4.03
C VAL A 330 -28.35 14.91 4.82
N GLU A 331 -28.20 14.89 6.16
CA GLU A 331 -28.87 13.93 7.03
C GLU A 331 -30.39 14.11 7.03
N MET A 332 -30.83 15.37 7.13
CA MET A 332 -32.24 15.71 7.15
C MET A 332 -32.88 15.42 5.79
N SER A 333 -32.20 15.80 4.72
CA SER A 333 -32.63 15.59 3.34
C SER A 333 -32.81 14.11 3.03
N ALA A 334 -31.80 13.31 3.32
CA ALA A 334 -31.86 11.87 3.07
C ALA A 334 -32.98 11.20 3.89
N THR A 335 -33.10 11.55 5.17
CA THR A 335 -34.15 11.01 6.04
C THR A 335 -35.55 11.40 5.57
N ALA A 336 -35.74 12.64 5.14
CA ALA A 336 -37.03 13.11 4.63
C ALA A 336 -37.44 12.36 3.35
N ILE A 337 -36.55 12.29 2.36
CA ILE A 337 -36.84 11.57 1.10
C ILE A 337 -37.05 10.07 1.35
N GLN A 338 -36.27 9.44 2.22
CA GLN A 338 -36.47 8.04 2.61
C GLN A 338 -37.88 7.80 3.18
N LYS A 339 -38.30 8.66 4.12
CA LYS A 339 -39.66 8.59 4.71
C LYS A 339 -40.75 8.80 3.64
N VAL A 340 -40.57 9.75 2.74
CA VAL A 340 -41.53 9.96 1.63
C VAL A 340 -41.63 8.71 0.78
N ILE A 341 -40.51 8.13 0.33
CA ILE A 341 -40.52 6.92 -0.50
C ILE A 341 -41.19 5.76 0.25
N MET A 342 -40.84 5.52 1.53
CA MET A 342 -41.44 4.46 2.34
C MET A 342 -42.93 4.66 2.53
N ASN A 343 -43.37 5.89 2.80
CA ASN A 343 -44.79 6.19 2.98
C ASN A 343 -45.56 6.05 1.67
N LEU A 344 -45.01 6.51 0.54
CA LEU A 344 -45.60 6.30 -0.77
C LEU A 344 -45.73 4.83 -1.13
N ALA A 345 -44.76 4.00 -0.74
CA ALA A 345 -44.85 2.55 -0.96
C ALA A 345 -45.93 1.87 -0.08
N ASN A 346 -46.10 2.31 1.17
CA ASN A 346 -46.96 1.66 2.14
C ASN A 346 -48.34 2.30 2.29
N LYS A 347 -48.46 3.60 2.01
CA LYS A 347 -49.66 4.42 2.29
C LYS A 347 -50.06 5.28 1.11
N ASN A 348 -49.88 4.82 -0.12
CA ASN A 348 -50.16 5.57 -1.35
C ASN A 348 -51.61 6.09 -1.44
N HIS A 349 -52.59 5.29 -0.97
CA HIS A 349 -54.02 5.69 -0.94
C HIS A 349 -54.27 6.86 0.02
N GLU A 350 -53.66 6.86 1.19
CA GLU A 350 -53.80 7.96 2.18
C GLU A 350 -53.22 9.27 1.61
N PHE A 351 -52.05 9.19 1.01
CA PHE A 351 -51.40 10.34 0.40
C PHE A 351 -52.15 10.85 -0.84
N ALA A 352 -52.64 9.96 -1.70
CA ALA A 352 -53.44 10.31 -2.85
C ALA A 352 -54.72 11.07 -2.43
N ALA A 353 -55.44 10.56 -1.42
CA ALA A 353 -56.64 11.20 -0.91
C ALA A 353 -56.31 12.59 -0.31
N THR A 354 -55.22 12.73 0.45
CA THR A 354 -54.81 14.00 1.07
C THR A 354 -54.42 15.06 0.02
N LEU A 355 -53.80 14.62 -1.08
CA LEU A 355 -53.31 15.52 -2.15
C LEU A 355 -54.31 15.69 -3.31
N GLY A 356 -55.48 15.08 -3.24
CA GLY A 356 -56.47 15.13 -4.34
C GLY A 356 -56.01 14.37 -5.59
N LEU A 357 -55.12 13.41 -5.46
CA LEU A 357 -54.63 12.57 -6.55
C LEU A 357 -55.49 11.31 -6.71
N ASP A 358 -55.54 10.80 -7.93
CA ASP A 358 -56.08 9.46 -8.18
C ASP A 358 -55.11 8.38 -7.61
N ALA A 359 -55.61 7.60 -6.65
CA ALA A 359 -54.81 6.61 -5.94
C ALA A 359 -54.35 5.45 -6.85
N GLU A 360 -55.14 5.06 -7.82
CA GLU A 360 -54.78 3.99 -8.79
C GLU A 360 -53.73 4.50 -9.76
N LEU A 361 -53.87 5.74 -10.21
CA LEU A 361 -52.87 6.39 -11.08
C LEU A 361 -51.53 6.55 -10.33
N LEU A 362 -51.54 7.03 -9.09
CA LEU A 362 -50.33 7.16 -8.29
C LEU A 362 -49.65 5.80 -8.05
N ASN A 363 -50.41 4.76 -7.70
CA ASN A 363 -49.91 3.41 -7.49
C ASN A 363 -49.32 2.80 -8.76
N SER A 364 -50.04 2.90 -9.91
CA SER A 364 -49.55 2.40 -11.19
C SER A 364 -48.29 3.15 -11.66
N THR A 365 -48.21 4.46 -11.41
CA THR A 365 -47.06 5.27 -11.74
C THR A 365 -45.85 4.89 -10.87
N LEU A 366 -46.06 4.71 -9.56
CA LEU A 366 -45.00 4.26 -8.64
C LEU A 366 -44.46 2.88 -9.03
N LYS A 367 -45.33 1.92 -9.39
CA LYS A 367 -44.92 0.59 -9.86
C LYS A 367 -44.14 0.63 -11.19
N ARG A 368 -44.46 1.55 -12.08
CA ARG A 368 -43.77 1.74 -13.36
C ARG A 368 -42.45 2.46 -13.21
N SER A 369 -42.44 3.53 -12.40
CA SER A 369 -41.28 4.41 -12.20
C SER A 369 -41.41 5.13 -10.86
N ALA A 370 -40.59 4.76 -9.89
CA ALA A 370 -40.55 5.43 -8.60
C ALA A 370 -40.21 6.93 -8.72
N LYS A 371 -39.36 7.30 -9.68
CA LYS A 371 -39.05 8.71 -10.00
C LYS A 371 -40.30 9.47 -10.39
N GLU A 372 -41.07 8.93 -11.35
CA GLU A 372 -42.29 9.60 -11.83
C GLU A 372 -43.35 9.71 -10.76
N GLY A 373 -43.55 8.66 -9.96
CA GLY A 373 -44.47 8.68 -8.82
C GLY A 373 -44.06 9.69 -7.73
N LEU A 374 -42.77 9.78 -7.43
CA LEU A 374 -42.23 10.76 -6.49
C LEU A 374 -42.39 12.19 -7.02
N LEU A 375 -42.13 12.44 -8.31
CA LEU A 375 -42.34 13.76 -8.93
C LEU A 375 -43.81 14.13 -8.96
N MET A 376 -44.72 13.20 -9.26
CA MET A 376 -46.17 13.41 -9.22
C MET A 376 -46.64 13.81 -7.80
N PHE A 377 -46.12 13.14 -6.79
CA PHE A 377 -46.36 13.48 -5.38
C PHE A 377 -45.87 14.90 -5.03
N LEU A 378 -44.61 15.22 -5.40
CA LEU A 378 -44.01 16.55 -5.11
C LEU A 378 -44.72 17.65 -5.86
N GLN A 379 -45.19 17.42 -7.09
CA GLN A 379 -45.96 18.36 -7.85
C GLN A 379 -47.32 18.65 -7.18
N ALA A 380 -48.06 17.61 -6.78
CA ALA A 380 -49.32 17.76 -6.08
C ALA A 380 -49.16 18.48 -4.74
N LEU A 381 -48.06 18.22 -4.02
CA LEU A 381 -47.74 18.94 -2.78
C LEU A 381 -47.45 20.42 -3.05
N HIS A 382 -46.77 20.75 -4.14
CA HIS A 382 -46.52 22.12 -4.57
C HIS A 382 -47.82 22.84 -4.90
N ASP A 383 -48.72 22.21 -5.69
CA ASP A 383 -50.00 22.76 -6.11
C ASP A 383 -50.91 23.05 -4.92
N ILE A 384 -50.94 22.20 -3.89
CA ILE A 384 -51.61 22.47 -2.62
C ILE A 384 -50.96 23.62 -1.87
N GLY A 385 -49.63 23.72 -1.89
CA GLY A 385 -48.86 24.76 -1.25
C GLY A 385 -49.16 26.17 -1.81
N GLU A 386 -49.44 26.28 -3.10
CA GLU A 386 -49.84 27.50 -3.74
C GLU A 386 -51.30 27.87 -3.40
N THR A 387 -52.16 26.90 -3.20
CA THR A 387 -53.59 27.08 -2.97
C THR A 387 -53.98 27.18 -1.49
N SER A 388 -53.10 26.78 -0.57
CA SER A 388 -53.42 26.67 0.87
C SER A 388 -52.30 27.26 1.75
N ASN A 389 -52.67 28.15 2.67
CA ASN A 389 -51.78 28.62 3.76
C ASN A 389 -51.36 27.50 4.73
N TYR A 390 -51.97 26.33 4.62
CA TYR A 390 -51.69 25.16 5.46
C TYR A 390 -50.35 24.51 5.12
N ALA A 391 -49.98 24.46 3.86
CA ALA A 391 -48.68 23.89 3.42
C ALA A 391 -47.50 24.85 3.72
N LYS A 392 -47.75 26.08 4.14
CA LYS A 392 -46.72 27.01 4.60
C LYS A 392 -46.40 26.85 6.08
N ALA A 393 -47.20 26.11 6.82
CA ALA A 393 -47.10 25.92 8.25
C ALA A 393 -46.51 24.53 8.64
N THR A 394 -46.33 23.64 7.69
CA THR A 394 -45.67 22.32 7.85
C THR A 394 -44.32 22.29 7.14
#